data_40384f78a7a07b3902167c1c28618360
#
_entry.id   40384f78a7a07b3902167c1c28618360
#
_cell.length_a   1.000
_cell.length_b   1.000
_cell.length_c   1.000
_cell.angle_alpha   90.00
_cell.angle_beta   90.00
_cell.angle_gamma   90.00
#
_symmetry.space_group_name_H-M   'P 1'
#
loop_
_entity.id
_entity.type
_entity.pdbx_description
1 polymer ?
#
loop_
_entity_poly.entity_id
_entity_poly.type
_entity_poly.pdbx_seq_one_letter_code
_entity_poly.pdbx_strand_id
1 'polypeptide(L)'
;MLGELVYCADGDGQPRRQERYGLTVLRAEVRPGGWGEAGRLKRAARRLARLGVCRVLVPEEFCRWELLYRWGLGPVDPVPFFRACAGGLALAVLRREGIPPHQGTVALRGRRVDRDMVR
;
A
#
# COMPACT_ATOMS: atom_id res chain seq x y z
N MET A 1 -8.80 8.48 4.75
CA MET A 1 -8.32 8.61 3.37
C MET A 1 -6.93 7.99 3.24
N LEU A 2 -6.70 7.27 2.17
CA LEU A 2 -5.42 6.62 1.90
C LEU A 2 -4.46 7.61 1.24
N GLY A 3 -3.22 7.61 1.70
CA GLY A 3 -2.14 8.36 1.08
C GLY A 3 -1.18 7.45 0.31
N GLU A 4 -0.48 8.02 -0.63
CA GLU A 4 0.61 7.38 -1.36
C GLU A 4 1.80 8.34 -1.39
N LEU A 5 2.96 7.84 -1.02
CA LEU A 5 4.19 8.61 -1.09
C LEU A 5 5.13 7.91 -2.07
N VAL A 6 5.60 8.64 -3.05
CA VAL A 6 6.51 8.09 -4.06
C VAL A 6 7.73 8.99 -4.22
N TYR A 7 8.84 8.40 -4.63
CA TYR A 7 10.01 9.14 -5.01
C TYR A 7 9.95 9.53 -6.48
N CYS A 8 10.14 10.80 -6.77
CA CYS A 8 10.13 11.33 -8.12
C CYS A 8 11.14 12.47 -8.22
N ALA A 9 11.95 12.48 -9.27
CA ALA A 9 12.99 13.51 -9.46
C ALA A 9 12.41 14.92 -9.52
N ASP A 10 11.20 15.07 -10.04
CA ASP A 10 10.50 16.36 -10.17
C ASP A 10 9.45 16.59 -9.06
N GLY A 11 9.53 15.81 -7.98
CA GLY A 11 8.55 15.89 -6.90
C GLY A 11 8.60 17.20 -6.14
N ASP A 12 7.45 17.80 -5.92
CA ASP A 12 7.27 19.03 -5.14
C ASP A 12 6.71 18.78 -3.74
N GLY A 13 6.40 17.54 -3.40
CA GLY A 13 5.85 17.15 -2.11
C GLY A 13 4.40 17.57 -1.88
N GLN A 14 3.73 18.12 -2.87
CA GLN A 14 2.34 18.54 -2.74
C GLN A 14 1.39 17.36 -2.95
N PRO A 15 0.48 17.09 -2.00
CA PRO A 15 -0.53 16.06 -2.18
C PRO A 15 -1.47 16.38 -3.34
N ARG A 16 -1.69 15.40 -4.20
CA ARG A 16 -2.64 15.49 -5.31
C ARG A 16 -3.55 14.30 -5.30
N ARG A 17 -4.82 14.53 -5.60
CA ARG A 17 -5.77 13.44 -5.75
C ARG A 17 -5.48 12.63 -7.00
N GLN A 18 -5.47 11.32 -6.83
CA GLN A 18 -5.42 10.39 -7.95
C GLN A 18 -6.39 9.24 -7.71
N GLU A 19 -6.96 8.75 -8.79
CA GLU A 19 -7.73 7.52 -8.75
C GLU A 19 -6.87 6.35 -9.21
N ARG A 20 -6.84 5.31 -8.39
CA ARG A 20 -6.12 4.08 -8.66
C ARG A 20 -7.04 2.90 -8.36
N TYR A 21 -7.33 2.09 -9.38
CA TYR A 21 -8.17 0.90 -9.22
C TYR A 21 -9.52 1.19 -8.54
N GLY A 22 -10.14 2.31 -8.89
CA GLY A 22 -11.40 2.73 -8.28
C GLY A 22 -11.27 3.37 -6.89
N LEU A 23 -10.06 3.53 -6.38
CA LEU A 23 -9.80 4.17 -5.10
C LEU A 23 -9.24 5.58 -5.31
N THR A 24 -9.73 6.52 -4.52
CA THR A 24 -9.15 7.86 -4.47
C THR A 24 -8.03 7.89 -3.44
N VAL A 25 -6.84 8.25 -3.87
CA VAL A 25 -5.67 8.39 -3.01
C VAL A 25 -5.10 9.80 -3.11
N LEU A 26 -4.48 10.26 -2.03
CA LEU A 26 -3.69 11.48 -2.04
C LEU A 26 -2.22 11.11 -2.25
N ARG A 27 -1.71 11.44 -3.40
CA ARG A 27 -0.34 11.13 -3.78
C ARG A 27 0.58 12.33 -3.58
N ALA A 28 1.66 12.14 -2.85
CA ALA A 28 2.74 13.11 -2.71
C ALA A 28 4.00 12.56 -3.37
N GLU A 29 4.57 13.33 -4.28
CA GLU A 29 5.82 12.99 -4.95
C GLU A 29 6.96 13.76 -4.28
N VAL A 30 7.95 13.02 -3.79
CA VAL A 30 9.09 13.58 -3.05
C VAL A 30 10.37 13.32 -3.84
N ARG A 31 11.18 14.35 -4.00
CA ARG A 31 12.48 14.20 -4.64
C ARG A 31 13.42 13.40 -3.72
N PRO A 32 13.97 12.26 -4.19
CA PRO A 32 14.85 11.44 -3.38
C PRO A 32 16.27 12.02 -3.28
N GLY A 33 16.96 11.61 -2.23
CA GLY A 33 18.39 11.86 -2.06
C GLY A 33 18.76 13.27 -1.64
N GLY A 34 20.02 13.44 -1.30
CA GLY A 34 20.59 14.72 -0.91
C GLY A 34 20.31 15.11 0.52
N TRP A 35 20.78 16.26 0.92
CA TRP A 35 20.72 16.78 2.27
C TRP A 35 19.28 17.10 2.74
N GLY A 36 18.44 17.47 1.82
CA GLY A 36 17.09 17.91 2.14
C GLY A 36 16.04 16.80 2.16
N GLU A 37 16.40 15.55 1.92
CA GLU A 37 15.43 14.44 1.80
C GLU A 37 14.55 14.31 3.05
N ALA A 38 15.17 14.26 4.24
CA ALA A 38 14.40 14.15 5.48
C ALA A 38 13.43 15.33 5.67
N GLY A 39 13.86 16.54 5.35
CA GLY A 39 13.01 17.72 5.42
C GLY A 39 11.85 17.67 4.41
N ARG A 40 12.11 17.19 3.20
CA ARG A 40 11.07 17.01 2.19
C ARG A 40 10.05 15.96 2.59
N LEU A 41 10.51 14.84 3.13
CA LEU A 41 9.64 13.79 3.67
C LEU A 41 8.78 14.30 4.81
N LYS A 42 9.36 15.03 5.76
CA LYS A 42 8.62 15.63 6.88
C LYS A 42 7.51 16.58 6.39
N ARG A 43 7.82 17.42 5.43
CA ARG A 43 6.84 18.35 4.87
C ARG A 43 5.71 17.63 4.14
N ALA A 44 6.05 16.62 3.35
CA ALA A 44 5.04 15.80 2.68
C ALA A 44 4.15 15.07 3.68
N ALA A 45 4.75 14.46 4.70
CA ALA A 45 4.01 13.77 5.77
C ALA A 45 3.06 14.72 6.50
N ARG A 46 3.53 15.91 6.85
CA ARG A 46 2.71 16.93 7.51
C ARG A 46 1.52 17.35 6.65
N ARG A 47 1.74 17.54 5.36
CA ARG A 47 0.67 17.92 4.43
C ARG A 47 -0.38 16.82 4.30
N LEU A 48 0.06 15.56 4.16
CA LEU A 48 -0.85 14.42 4.12
C LEU A 48 -1.64 14.30 5.41
N ALA A 49 -0.99 14.42 6.56
CA ALA A 49 -1.65 14.35 7.87
C ALA A 49 -2.71 15.45 8.03
N ARG A 50 -2.43 16.66 7.58
CA ARG A 50 -3.39 17.77 7.63
C ARG A 50 -4.62 17.52 6.76
N LEU A 51 -4.51 16.71 5.73
CA LEU A 51 -5.63 16.35 4.87
C LEU A 51 -6.38 15.10 5.35
N GLY A 52 -6.06 14.61 6.55
CA GLY A 52 -6.77 13.48 7.18
C GLY A 52 -6.23 12.12 6.82
N VAL A 53 -5.04 12.03 6.22
CA VAL A 53 -4.40 10.76 5.89
C VAL A 53 -3.84 10.13 7.16
N CYS A 54 -4.09 8.85 7.39
CA CYS A 54 -3.54 8.06 8.49
C CYS A 54 -2.72 6.87 8.01
N ARG A 55 -3.00 6.36 6.82
CA ARG A 55 -2.34 5.21 6.23
C ARG A 55 -1.73 5.58 4.90
N VAL A 56 -0.51 5.14 4.66
CA VAL A 56 0.27 5.54 3.49
C VAL A 56 0.90 4.34 2.82
N LEU A 57 0.78 4.28 1.49
CA LEU A 57 1.54 3.37 0.65
C LEU A 57 2.88 4.04 0.34
N VAL A 58 3.95 3.29 0.44
CA VAL A 58 5.31 3.79 0.24
C VAL A 58 6.06 2.89 -0.76
N PRO A 59 7.16 3.38 -1.38
CA PRO A 59 8.01 2.55 -2.19
C PRO A 59 8.61 1.39 -1.38
N GLU A 60 8.93 0.29 -2.04
CA GLU A 60 9.49 -0.90 -1.40
C GLU A 60 10.78 -0.60 -0.63
N GLU A 61 11.61 0.28 -1.16
CA GLU A 61 12.88 0.69 -0.56
C GLU A 61 12.76 1.71 0.58
N PHE A 62 11.56 2.17 0.87
CA PHE A 62 11.33 3.19 1.91
C PHE A 62 11.61 2.63 3.31
N CYS A 63 12.44 3.35 4.08
CA CYS A 63 12.84 2.94 5.43
C CYS A 63 12.73 4.04 6.49
N ARG A 64 12.18 5.19 6.13
CA ARG A 64 12.12 6.37 7.02
C ARG A 64 10.78 6.51 7.74
N TRP A 65 10.27 5.41 8.28
CA TRP A 65 8.97 5.41 8.94
C TRP A 65 8.90 6.31 10.16
N GLU A 66 10.02 6.53 10.87
CA GLU A 66 10.06 7.41 12.02
C GLU A 66 9.63 8.85 11.69
N LEU A 67 9.86 9.31 10.47
CA LEU A 67 9.43 10.63 10.00
C LEU A 67 7.93 10.70 9.77
N LEU A 68 7.32 9.59 9.36
CA LEU A 68 5.89 9.49 9.14
C LEU A 68 5.12 9.28 10.44
N TYR A 69 5.65 8.48 11.35
CA TYR A 69 4.99 8.21 12.64
C TYR A 69 4.80 9.46 13.48
N ARG A 70 5.70 10.42 13.39
CA ARG A 70 5.57 11.70 14.09
C ARG A 70 4.30 12.45 13.74
N TRP A 71 3.77 12.23 12.54
CA TRP A 71 2.56 12.89 12.03
C TRP A 71 1.35 11.98 12.07
N GLY A 72 1.44 10.84 12.72
CA GLY A 72 0.34 9.89 12.82
C GLY A 72 0.12 9.07 11.55
N LEU A 73 1.07 9.05 10.63
CA LEU A 73 0.99 8.25 9.41
C LEU A 73 1.62 6.88 9.66
N GLY A 74 0.92 5.83 9.30
CA GLY A 74 1.41 4.47 9.43
C GLY A 74 1.25 3.67 8.14
N PRO A 75 1.84 2.46 8.09
CA PRO A 75 1.71 1.59 6.93
C PRO A 75 0.30 1.07 6.79
N VAL A 76 -0.07 0.76 5.55
CA VAL A 76 -1.30 0.02 5.27
C VAL A 76 -1.09 -1.43 5.66
N ASP A 77 -2.02 -2.01 6.40
CA ASP A 77 -2.02 -3.44 6.67
C ASP A 77 -2.75 -4.15 5.53
N PRO A 78 -2.03 -4.88 4.65
CA PRO A 78 -2.66 -5.57 3.53
C PRO A 78 -3.28 -6.92 3.90
N VAL A 79 -3.03 -7.42 5.12
CA VAL A 79 -3.44 -8.77 5.52
C VAL A 79 -4.95 -8.99 5.41
N PRO A 80 -5.82 -8.11 5.93
CA PRO A 80 -7.26 -8.28 5.77
C PRO A 80 -7.70 -8.36 4.31
N PHE A 81 -7.10 -7.53 3.46
CA PHE A 81 -7.39 -7.53 2.02
C PHE A 81 -6.98 -8.86 1.37
N PHE A 82 -5.77 -9.34 1.64
CA PHE A 82 -5.30 -10.60 1.10
C PHE A 82 -6.13 -11.79 1.59
N ARG A 83 -6.56 -11.78 2.85
CA ARG A 83 -7.46 -12.81 3.38
C ARG A 83 -8.79 -12.83 2.65
N ALA A 84 -9.40 -11.68 2.44
CA ALA A 84 -10.65 -11.56 1.73
C ALA A 84 -10.54 -12.00 0.26
N CYS A 85 -9.39 -11.80 -0.37
CA CYS A 85 -9.15 -12.12 -1.77
C CYS A 85 -8.52 -13.51 -2.00
N ALA A 86 -8.20 -14.27 -0.94
CA ALA A 86 -7.43 -15.51 -1.07
C ALA A 86 -8.08 -16.53 -2.03
N GLY A 87 -9.39 -16.73 -1.93
CA GLY A 87 -10.11 -17.63 -2.83
C GLY A 87 -10.04 -17.20 -4.28
N GLY A 88 -10.29 -15.91 -4.54
CA GLY A 88 -10.21 -15.34 -5.88
C GLY A 88 -8.81 -15.41 -6.48
N LEU A 89 -7.79 -15.15 -5.67
CA LEU A 89 -6.39 -15.27 -6.11
C LEU A 89 -6.05 -16.71 -6.47
N ALA A 90 -6.46 -17.68 -5.67
CA ALA A 90 -6.24 -19.10 -5.95
C ALA A 90 -6.90 -19.50 -7.27
N LEU A 91 -8.15 -19.10 -7.52
CA LEU A 91 -8.83 -19.36 -8.77
C LEU A 91 -8.15 -18.71 -9.97
N ALA A 92 -7.65 -17.49 -9.81
CA ALA A 92 -6.91 -16.79 -10.86
C ALA A 92 -5.64 -17.51 -11.24
N VAL A 93 -4.90 -18.03 -10.25
CA VAL A 93 -3.68 -18.84 -10.50
C VAL A 93 -4.03 -20.14 -11.23
N LEU A 94 -5.07 -20.85 -10.80
CA LEU A 94 -5.50 -22.09 -11.46
C LEU A 94 -5.88 -21.84 -12.91
N ARG A 95 -6.58 -20.76 -13.21
CA ARG A 95 -6.92 -20.38 -14.59
C ARG A 95 -5.67 -20.09 -15.42
N ARG A 96 -4.72 -19.37 -14.85
CA ARG A 96 -3.45 -19.06 -15.51
C ARG A 96 -2.68 -20.30 -15.87
N GLU A 97 -2.66 -21.31 -14.99
CA GLU A 97 -1.98 -22.58 -15.20
C GLU A 97 -2.79 -23.57 -16.01
N GLY A 98 -4.02 -23.22 -16.44
CA GLY A 98 -4.89 -24.08 -17.21
C GLY A 98 -5.47 -25.26 -16.41
N ILE A 99 -5.53 -25.16 -15.09
CA ILE A 99 -6.05 -26.22 -14.22
C ILE A 99 -7.51 -25.95 -13.91
N PRO A 100 -8.43 -26.90 -14.23
CA PRO A 100 -9.83 -26.75 -13.84
C PRO A 100 -9.97 -26.70 -12.30
N PRO A 101 -10.87 -25.88 -11.74
CA PRO A 101 -10.98 -25.72 -10.28
C PRO A 101 -11.22 -27.03 -9.52
N HIS A 102 -11.97 -27.98 -10.10
CA HIS A 102 -12.27 -29.27 -9.49
C HIS A 102 -11.07 -30.22 -9.45
N GLN A 103 -10.03 -29.96 -10.24
CA GLN A 103 -8.80 -30.74 -10.29
C GLN A 103 -7.63 -30.06 -9.56
N GLY A 104 -7.85 -28.81 -9.12
CA GLY A 104 -6.83 -28.04 -8.43
C GLY A 104 -6.78 -28.33 -6.94
N THR A 105 -5.58 -28.33 -6.38
CA THR A 105 -5.35 -28.42 -4.93
C THR A 105 -4.68 -27.13 -4.47
N VAL A 106 -5.24 -26.51 -3.45
CA VAL A 106 -4.71 -25.27 -2.87
C VAL A 106 -4.41 -25.50 -1.41
N ALA A 107 -3.16 -25.21 -1.00
CA ALA A 107 -2.75 -25.29 0.38
C ALA A 107 -2.73 -23.89 1.00
N LEU A 108 -3.38 -23.74 2.15
CA LEU A 108 -3.34 -22.52 2.95
C LEU A 108 -2.36 -22.69 4.10
N ARG A 109 -1.40 -21.77 4.20
CA ARG A 109 -0.42 -21.76 5.26
C ARG A 109 -0.47 -20.44 6.01
N GLY A 110 -0.64 -20.50 7.32
CA GLY A 110 -0.68 -19.32 8.18
C GLY A 110 -0.86 -19.71 9.63
N ARG A 111 -0.74 -18.72 10.51
CA ARG A 111 -1.00 -18.92 11.93
C ARG A 111 -2.49 -19.13 12.20
N ARG A 112 -3.32 -18.55 11.36
CA ARG A 112 -4.76 -18.58 11.49
C ARG A 112 -5.39 -18.57 10.11
N VAL A 113 -6.32 -19.48 9.89
CA VAL A 113 -7.13 -19.52 8.66
C VAL A 113 -8.54 -19.12 9.03
N ASP A 114 -9.10 -18.15 8.35
CA ASP A 114 -10.46 -17.71 8.58
C ASP A 114 -11.39 -18.12 7.43
N ARG A 115 -12.68 -17.83 7.61
CA ARG A 115 -13.72 -18.24 6.68
C ARG A 115 -13.54 -17.61 5.30
N ASP A 116 -13.06 -16.38 5.25
CA ASP A 116 -12.90 -15.66 3.98
C ASP A 116 -11.80 -16.24 3.11
N MET A 117 -10.80 -16.86 3.72
CA MET A 117 -9.71 -17.54 3.01
C MET A 117 -10.14 -18.84 2.34
N VAL A 118 -11.23 -19.46 2.82
CA VAL A 118 -11.70 -20.78 2.35
C VAL A 118 -12.81 -20.65 1.31
N ARG A 119 -13.45 -19.54 1.22
CA ARG A 119 -14.46 -19.25 0.20
C ARG A 119 -13.83 -18.86 -1.11
#